data_54db143d6db51ad4e4b5702b00d6592c
#
_entry.id   54db143d6db51ad4e4b5702b00d6592c
#
_cell.length_a   1.000
_cell.length_b   1.000
_cell.length_c   1.000
_cell.angle_alpha   90.00
_cell.angle_beta   90.00
_cell.angle_gamma   90.00
#
_symmetry.space_group_name_H-M   'P 1'
#
loop_
_entity.id
_entity.type
_entity.pdbx_description
1 polymer ?
#
loop_
_entity_poly.entity_id
_entity_poly.type
_entity_poly.pdbx_seq_one_letter_code
_entity_poly.pdbx_strand_id
1 'polypeptide(L)'
;DMALWTCLKKLNIALYPQDGSGIDGQTDLVVLSSAIEADNPELLKAQALGIKTMHRSELLAKHVAQHRTVAVSGTSGKSTPTAMVYDILAFAGLSPSVITGASILSLQKEQGVFGNVYKGSSDILVIEADESDGSIVKYHPHLGLCLNLQKDHKEINILQGYFKEFISHCKTAIVNAEEENLRTLAPQAKTFGLHTGDLHPENIKADGFGSDFTIHGQPFRLHLPGLHNVANATAAVAAAVHMGVDLDTCAKALNKFSGIARRFASVGSYNKIEVVDDFAHNPHKLAATIEAAHLRGKRVLAFYQPHAFTSIKMLAPEFVESFATHLGPNDHLWLTEVYYPGGTIPQGISCRTVYEGLKARGANVSYDDCRERLLAEMAAAAQPGDILLVLGARDPTLTDFARKLLATLKERKPVPACPACMLGNCCMHYSK
;
A
#
# COMPACT_ATOMS: atom_id res chain seq x y z
N ASP A 1 -2.81 -16.18 9.48
CA ASP A 1 -2.63 -14.97 10.30
C ASP A 1 -3.57 -15.02 11.51
N MET A 2 -3.00 -15.28 12.71
CA MET A 2 -3.76 -15.42 13.97
C MET A 2 -4.54 -14.13 14.33
N ALA A 3 -4.02 -12.96 14.00
CA ALA A 3 -4.69 -11.69 14.29
C ALA A 3 -5.95 -11.52 13.44
N LEU A 4 -5.88 -11.88 12.15
CA LEU A 4 -7.03 -11.90 11.24
C LEU A 4 -8.11 -12.86 11.75
N TRP A 5 -7.72 -14.08 12.09
CA TRP A 5 -8.66 -15.08 12.62
C TRP A 5 -9.37 -14.60 13.89
N THR A 6 -8.62 -14.01 14.80
CA THR A 6 -9.17 -13.46 16.05
C THR A 6 -10.17 -12.34 15.77
N CYS A 7 -9.87 -11.48 14.80
CA CYS A 7 -10.77 -10.39 14.42
C CYS A 7 -12.06 -10.90 13.78
N LEU A 8 -11.96 -11.77 12.78
CA LEU A 8 -13.13 -12.31 12.09
C LEU A 8 -14.06 -13.04 13.07
N LYS A 9 -13.50 -13.79 14.03
CA LYS A 9 -14.27 -14.41 15.13
C LYS A 9 -14.98 -13.38 16.00
N LYS A 10 -14.33 -12.25 16.35
CA LYS A 10 -14.99 -11.16 17.11
C LYS A 10 -16.16 -10.53 16.36
N LEU A 11 -16.13 -10.57 15.03
CA LEU A 11 -17.22 -10.11 14.17
C LEU A 11 -18.30 -11.18 13.94
N ASN A 12 -18.25 -12.33 14.66
CA ASN A 12 -19.13 -13.48 14.48
C ASN A 12 -19.09 -14.06 13.06
N ILE A 13 -17.94 -13.97 12.38
CA ILE A 13 -17.72 -14.57 11.07
C ILE A 13 -17.19 -15.99 11.29
N ALA A 14 -17.94 -16.99 10.84
CA ALA A 14 -17.51 -18.38 10.87
C ALA A 14 -16.37 -18.62 9.86
N LEU A 15 -15.37 -19.39 10.27
CA LEU A 15 -14.19 -19.68 9.48
C LEU A 15 -14.12 -21.18 9.22
N TYR A 16 -13.99 -21.54 7.96
CA TYR A 16 -13.93 -22.92 7.48
C TYR A 16 -12.61 -23.18 6.74
N PRO A 17 -12.10 -24.40 6.74
CA PRO A 17 -11.02 -24.80 5.84
C PRO A 17 -11.54 -24.79 4.38
N GLN A 18 -10.63 -24.69 3.42
CA GLN A 18 -10.97 -24.73 2.00
C GLN A 18 -11.17 -26.18 1.50
N ASP A 19 -12.14 -26.88 2.07
CA ASP A 19 -12.47 -28.28 1.78
C ASP A 19 -13.94 -28.49 1.39
N GLY A 20 -14.66 -27.40 1.17
CA GLY A 20 -16.09 -27.38 0.86
C GLY A 20 -16.99 -27.47 2.09
N SER A 21 -16.46 -27.59 3.32
CA SER A 21 -17.28 -27.70 4.54
C SER A 21 -18.04 -26.40 4.89
N GLY A 22 -17.56 -25.27 4.41
CA GLY A 22 -18.18 -23.96 4.62
C GLY A 22 -19.41 -23.68 3.75
N ILE A 23 -19.74 -24.54 2.80
CA ILE A 23 -20.85 -24.37 1.86
C ILE A 23 -21.91 -25.45 2.11
N ASP A 24 -23.14 -25.04 2.30
CA ASP A 24 -24.30 -25.94 2.50
C ASP A 24 -25.55 -25.40 1.79
N GLY A 25 -26.66 -26.13 1.93
CA GLY A 25 -27.94 -25.77 1.30
C GLY A 25 -28.61 -24.50 1.84
N GLN A 26 -28.06 -23.88 2.88
CA GLN A 26 -28.53 -22.60 3.44
C GLN A 26 -27.65 -21.41 2.99
N THR A 27 -26.65 -21.67 2.17
CA THR A 27 -25.79 -20.63 1.61
C THR A 27 -26.49 -19.90 0.47
N ASP A 28 -26.80 -18.62 0.64
CA ASP A 28 -27.52 -17.81 -0.36
C ASP A 28 -26.64 -17.35 -1.51
N LEU A 29 -25.36 -17.05 -1.22
CA LEU A 29 -24.45 -16.45 -2.17
C LEU A 29 -23.00 -16.79 -1.83
N VAL A 30 -22.23 -17.18 -2.82
CA VAL A 30 -20.77 -17.33 -2.72
C VAL A 30 -20.07 -16.18 -3.46
N VAL A 31 -19.24 -15.40 -2.73
CA VAL A 31 -18.49 -14.30 -3.31
C VAL A 31 -17.05 -14.71 -3.56
N LEU A 32 -16.60 -14.55 -4.80
CA LEU A 32 -15.30 -15.02 -5.28
C LEU A 32 -14.36 -13.87 -5.59
N SER A 33 -13.05 -14.12 -5.48
CA SER A 33 -12.02 -13.27 -6.08
C SER A 33 -11.43 -13.93 -7.33
N SER A 34 -10.75 -13.14 -8.16
CA SER A 34 -10.02 -13.65 -9.35
C SER A 34 -8.87 -14.60 -9.03
N ALA A 35 -8.48 -14.72 -7.76
CA ALA A 35 -7.45 -15.63 -7.29
C ALA A 35 -7.96 -17.06 -6.99
N ILE A 36 -9.28 -17.27 -7.02
CA ILE A 36 -9.90 -18.60 -6.79
C ILE A 36 -9.86 -19.40 -8.07
N GLU A 37 -9.20 -20.56 -8.02
CA GLU A 37 -9.07 -21.50 -9.14
C GLU A 37 -10.39 -22.29 -9.34
N ALA A 38 -10.60 -22.79 -10.57
CA ALA A 38 -11.84 -23.46 -10.95
C ALA A 38 -12.09 -24.79 -10.22
N ASP A 39 -11.03 -25.41 -9.70
CA ASP A 39 -11.06 -26.66 -8.95
C ASP A 39 -11.16 -26.47 -7.43
N ASN A 40 -11.35 -25.25 -6.97
CA ASN A 40 -11.53 -24.96 -5.55
C ASN A 40 -12.75 -25.71 -4.97
N PRO A 41 -12.60 -26.45 -3.86
CA PRO A 41 -13.67 -27.30 -3.30
C PRO A 41 -14.97 -26.54 -2.94
N GLU A 42 -14.86 -25.29 -2.43
CA GLU A 42 -16.04 -24.47 -2.14
C GLU A 42 -16.77 -24.11 -3.43
N LEU A 43 -16.04 -23.74 -4.49
CA LEU A 43 -16.64 -23.38 -5.77
C LEU A 43 -17.34 -24.57 -6.42
N LEU A 44 -16.70 -25.74 -6.43
CA LEU A 44 -17.28 -26.99 -6.95
C LEU A 44 -18.54 -27.37 -6.18
N LYS A 45 -18.53 -27.24 -4.85
CA LYS A 45 -19.69 -27.54 -4.02
C LYS A 45 -20.84 -26.56 -4.23
N ALA A 46 -20.52 -25.24 -4.34
CA ALA A 46 -21.52 -24.23 -4.67
C ALA A 46 -22.21 -24.53 -6.01
N GLN A 47 -21.43 -24.91 -7.03
CA GLN A 47 -21.96 -25.33 -8.34
C GLN A 47 -22.84 -26.57 -8.23
N ALA A 48 -22.42 -27.61 -7.50
CA ALA A 48 -23.18 -28.83 -7.30
C ALA A 48 -24.51 -28.61 -6.59
N LEU A 49 -24.58 -27.63 -5.67
CA LEU A 49 -25.78 -27.24 -4.95
C LEU A 49 -26.64 -26.19 -5.68
N GLY A 50 -26.21 -25.70 -6.85
CA GLY A 50 -26.88 -24.63 -7.59
C GLY A 50 -26.86 -23.27 -6.90
N ILE A 51 -25.90 -23.04 -6.01
CA ILE A 51 -25.78 -21.78 -5.26
C ILE A 51 -25.23 -20.69 -6.17
N LYS A 52 -25.82 -19.51 -6.10
CA LYS A 52 -25.40 -18.34 -6.87
C LYS A 52 -23.99 -17.91 -6.50
N THR A 53 -23.17 -17.69 -7.50
CA THR A 53 -21.83 -17.10 -7.33
C THR A 53 -21.79 -15.66 -7.83
N MET A 54 -20.93 -14.84 -7.25
CA MET A 54 -20.73 -13.44 -7.63
C MET A 54 -19.25 -13.05 -7.45
N HIS A 55 -18.69 -12.31 -8.39
CA HIS A 55 -17.36 -11.78 -8.22
C HIS A 55 -17.33 -10.63 -7.18
N ARG A 56 -16.26 -10.52 -6.36
CA ARG A 56 -16.12 -9.48 -5.33
C ARG A 56 -16.34 -8.06 -5.87
N SER A 57 -15.91 -7.79 -7.12
CA SER A 57 -16.10 -6.47 -7.75
C SER A 57 -17.56 -6.19 -8.09
N GLU A 58 -18.37 -7.21 -8.35
CA GLU A 58 -19.81 -7.03 -8.60
C GLU A 58 -20.57 -6.73 -7.31
N LEU A 59 -20.15 -7.35 -6.21
CA LEU A 59 -20.69 -7.00 -4.89
C LEU A 59 -20.31 -5.57 -4.52
N LEU A 60 -19.04 -5.18 -4.74
CA LEU A 60 -18.59 -3.79 -4.51
C LEU A 60 -19.35 -2.81 -5.40
N ALA A 61 -19.59 -3.12 -6.69
CA ALA A 61 -20.36 -2.27 -7.59
C ALA A 61 -21.81 -2.02 -7.08
N LYS A 62 -22.44 -3.03 -6.46
CA LYS A 62 -23.74 -2.85 -5.82
C LYS A 62 -23.68 -1.86 -4.65
N HIS A 63 -22.66 -1.96 -3.81
CA HIS A 63 -22.46 -0.99 -2.72
C HIS A 63 -22.19 0.41 -3.26
N VAL A 64 -21.34 0.54 -4.30
CA VAL A 64 -21.06 1.82 -4.98
C VAL A 64 -22.34 2.50 -5.46
N ALA A 65 -23.25 1.75 -6.08
CA ALA A 65 -24.52 2.27 -6.62
C ALA A 65 -25.53 2.67 -5.53
N GLN A 66 -25.43 2.09 -4.33
CA GLN A 66 -26.35 2.36 -3.21
C GLN A 66 -25.91 3.52 -2.31
N HIS A 67 -24.69 4.05 -2.51
CA HIS A 67 -24.10 5.07 -1.64
C HIS A 67 -23.68 6.30 -2.44
N ARG A 68 -23.50 7.42 -1.74
CA ARG A 68 -22.78 8.58 -2.27
C ARG A 68 -21.27 8.26 -2.30
N THR A 69 -20.87 7.50 -3.31
CA THR A 69 -19.51 6.95 -3.37
C THR A 69 -18.51 7.94 -3.94
N VAL A 70 -17.38 8.10 -3.25
CA VAL A 70 -16.13 8.68 -3.77
C VAL A 70 -15.22 7.53 -4.17
N ALA A 71 -14.98 7.38 -5.47
CA ALA A 71 -14.13 6.31 -6.03
C ALA A 71 -12.80 6.90 -6.49
N VAL A 72 -11.71 6.51 -5.82
CA VAL A 72 -10.35 6.97 -6.15
C VAL A 72 -9.69 5.99 -7.09
N SER A 73 -9.34 6.45 -8.29
CA SER A 73 -8.76 5.65 -9.35
C SER A 73 -7.43 6.20 -9.85
N GLY A 74 -6.64 5.36 -10.50
CA GLY A 74 -5.33 5.69 -11.04
C GLY A 74 -4.49 4.44 -11.20
N THR A 75 -3.58 4.40 -12.15
CA THR A 75 -2.68 3.26 -12.37
C THR A 75 -1.68 3.08 -11.23
N SER A 76 -1.46 4.12 -10.42
CA SER A 76 -0.60 4.06 -9.23
C SER A 76 -1.07 5.00 -8.13
N GLY A 77 -0.63 4.73 -6.89
CA GLY A 77 -0.76 5.66 -5.75
C GLY A 77 -2.17 5.83 -5.16
N LYS A 78 -3.16 5.02 -5.54
CA LYS A 78 -4.58 5.13 -5.13
C LYS A 78 -4.82 5.16 -3.61
N SER A 79 -4.12 4.31 -2.86
CA SER A 79 -4.42 4.04 -1.44
C SER A 79 -4.24 5.25 -0.53
N THR A 80 -3.18 6.06 -0.76
CA THR A 80 -2.91 7.23 0.09
C THR A 80 -3.99 8.31 -0.05
N PRO A 81 -4.36 8.78 -1.26
CA PRO A 81 -5.48 9.73 -1.39
C PRO A 81 -6.81 9.15 -0.93
N THR A 82 -7.06 7.84 -1.11
CA THR A 82 -8.27 7.18 -0.56
C THR A 82 -8.35 7.33 0.96
N ALA A 83 -7.24 7.07 1.65
CA ALA A 83 -7.15 7.24 3.10
C ALA A 83 -7.29 8.71 3.52
N MET A 84 -6.65 9.64 2.78
CA MET A 84 -6.77 11.07 3.05
C MET A 84 -8.21 11.57 2.87
N VAL A 85 -8.91 11.16 1.81
CA VAL A 85 -10.35 11.48 1.61
C VAL A 85 -11.16 10.95 2.78
N TYR A 86 -10.97 9.70 3.16
CA TYR A 86 -11.66 9.11 4.31
C TYR A 86 -11.42 9.91 5.59
N ASP A 87 -10.16 10.17 5.94
CA ASP A 87 -9.80 10.88 7.17
C ASP A 87 -10.35 12.32 7.19
N ILE A 88 -10.35 13.04 6.05
CA ILE A 88 -10.95 14.38 5.96
C ILE A 88 -12.45 14.31 6.20
N LEU A 89 -13.16 13.41 5.53
CA LEU A 89 -14.62 13.29 5.68
C LEU A 89 -15.00 12.83 7.10
N ALA A 90 -14.23 11.93 7.69
CA ALA A 90 -14.42 11.47 9.07
C ALA A 90 -14.16 12.61 10.07
N PHE A 91 -13.07 13.38 9.88
CA PHE A 91 -12.74 14.54 10.71
C PHE A 91 -13.80 15.63 10.63
N ALA A 92 -14.43 15.82 9.46
CA ALA A 92 -15.56 16.72 9.27
C ALA A 92 -16.87 16.22 9.90
N GLY A 93 -16.87 15.07 10.59
CA GLY A 93 -18.06 14.50 11.25
C GLY A 93 -19.05 13.82 10.30
N LEU A 94 -18.67 13.57 9.05
CA LEU A 94 -19.55 12.99 8.03
C LEU A 94 -19.71 11.46 8.14
N SER A 95 -18.96 10.81 9.04
CA SER A 95 -19.05 9.36 9.33
C SER A 95 -19.10 8.46 8.09
N PRO A 96 -18.12 8.55 7.15
CA PRO A 96 -18.10 7.76 5.93
C PRO A 96 -17.76 6.30 6.19
N SER A 97 -18.21 5.42 5.30
CA SER A 97 -17.66 4.06 5.15
C SER A 97 -16.44 4.10 4.24
N VAL A 98 -15.53 3.13 4.39
CA VAL A 98 -14.36 2.99 3.49
C VAL A 98 -14.07 1.52 3.18
N ILE A 99 -13.65 1.26 1.92
CA ILE A 99 -13.10 -0.01 1.45
C ILE A 99 -11.87 0.32 0.61
N THR A 100 -10.68 -0.11 1.08
CA THR A 100 -9.39 0.19 0.44
C THR A 100 -8.46 -1.01 0.48
N GLY A 101 -7.46 -1.04 -0.42
CA GLY A 101 -6.44 -2.09 -0.47
C GLY A 101 -5.35 -1.97 0.59
N ALA A 102 -5.23 -0.82 1.26
CA ALA A 102 -4.22 -0.57 2.28
C ALA A 102 -4.86 -0.27 3.63
N SER A 103 -4.12 -0.47 4.70
CA SER A 103 -4.58 -0.25 6.07
C SER A 103 -4.38 1.21 6.49
N ILE A 104 -5.45 1.91 6.82
CA ILE A 104 -5.44 3.28 7.33
C ILE A 104 -5.04 3.27 8.80
N LEU A 105 -3.98 3.99 9.16
CA LEU A 105 -3.40 3.94 10.51
C LEU A 105 -4.31 4.55 11.57
N SER A 106 -5.12 5.55 11.25
CA SER A 106 -6.13 6.10 12.16
C SER A 106 -7.15 5.03 12.55
N LEU A 107 -7.69 4.28 11.59
CA LEU A 107 -8.63 3.18 11.84
C LEU A 107 -8.01 2.03 12.63
N GLN A 108 -6.74 1.68 12.36
CA GLN A 108 -6.06 0.65 13.14
C GLN A 108 -5.97 1.01 14.62
N LYS A 109 -5.67 2.28 14.94
CA LYS A 109 -5.56 2.77 16.31
C LYS A 109 -6.90 2.76 17.03
N GLU A 110 -7.96 3.19 16.36
CA GLU A 110 -9.30 3.32 16.96
C GLU A 110 -10.01 1.97 17.14
N GLN A 111 -9.80 1.03 16.22
CA GLN A 111 -10.56 -0.23 16.18
C GLN A 111 -9.75 -1.47 16.52
N GLY A 112 -8.43 -1.35 16.64
CA GLY A 112 -7.53 -2.47 16.98
C GLY A 112 -7.45 -3.55 15.91
N VAL A 113 -7.84 -3.23 14.65
CA VAL A 113 -7.91 -4.19 13.54
C VAL A 113 -7.47 -3.58 12.20
N PHE A 114 -7.74 -4.27 11.11
CA PHE A 114 -7.21 -4.11 9.77
C PHE A 114 -7.42 -2.76 9.12
N GLY A 115 -7.82 -1.70 9.52
CA GLY A 115 -7.85 -0.37 8.91
C GLY A 115 -8.15 -0.26 7.39
N ASN A 116 -8.52 -1.36 6.71
CA ASN A 116 -8.81 -1.39 5.28
C ASN A 116 -10.32 -1.45 4.95
N VAL A 117 -11.14 -1.63 5.97
CA VAL A 117 -12.59 -1.57 5.87
C VAL A 117 -13.17 -0.96 7.16
N TYR A 118 -14.12 -0.05 6.98
CA TYR A 118 -14.90 0.52 8.08
C TYR A 118 -16.31 0.85 7.59
N LYS A 119 -17.30 0.56 8.42
CA LYS A 119 -18.68 0.93 8.17
C LYS A 119 -19.05 2.15 9.01
N GLY A 120 -19.18 3.28 8.35
CA GLY A 120 -19.71 4.52 8.94
C GLY A 120 -21.25 4.48 9.06
N SER A 121 -21.81 5.53 9.63
CA SER A 121 -23.27 5.67 9.83
C SER A 121 -23.97 6.45 8.72
N SER A 122 -23.20 7.11 7.82
CA SER A 122 -23.78 7.88 6.71
C SER A 122 -23.91 7.05 5.43
N ASP A 123 -24.50 7.68 4.41
CA ASP A 123 -24.61 7.15 3.04
C ASP A 123 -23.33 7.33 2.22
N ILE A 124 -22.27 7.89 2.81
CA ILE A 124 -21.00 8.13 2.10
C ILE A 124 -20.13 6.88 2.14
N LEU A 125 -19.63 6.48 0.97
CA LEU A 125 -18.67 5.39 0.81
C LEU A 125 -17.42 5.89 0.09
N VAL A 126 -16.24 5.64 0.62
CA VAL A 126 -14.96 5.91 -0.03
C VAL A 126 -14.36 4.59 -0.47
N ILE A 127 -14.00 4.48 -1.74
CA ILE A 127 -13.38 3.26 -2.27
C ILE A 127 -12.09 3.53 -3.04
N GLU A 128 -11.21 2.55 -3.03
CA GLU A 128 -10.13 2.41 -3.99
C GLU A 128 -10.67 1.66 -5.21
N ALA A 129 -10.74 2.33 -6.36
CA ALA A 129 -11.23 1.78 -7.62
C ALA A 129 -10.06 1.28 -8.46
N ASP A 130 -9.83 -0.03 -8.44
CA ASP A 130 -8.71 -0.67 -9.13
C ASP A 130 -9.06 -0.96 -10.59
N GLU A 131 -8.15 -0.61 -11.50
CA GLU A 131 -8.27 -0.80 -12.94
C GLU A 131 -7.60 -2.09 -13.44
N SER A 132 -6.75 -2.72 -12.62
CA SER A 132 -5.85 -3.81 -13.05
C SER A 132 -6.61 -5.04 -13.57
N ASP A 133 -7.77 -5.38 -12.99
CA ASP A 133 -8.63 -6.47 -13.42
C ASP A 133 -9.77 -6.01 -14.36
N GLY A 134 -9.83 -4.71 -14.69
CA GLY A 134 -10.89 -4.12 -15.51
C GLY A 134 -12.21 -3.91 -14.75
N SER A 135 -12.27 -4.21 -13.46
CA SER A 135 -13.52 -4.08 -12.69
C SER A 135 -14.00 -2.64 -12.51
N ILE A 136 -13.12 -1.66 -12.72
CA ILE A 136 -13.42 -0.24 -12.58
C ILE A 136 -14.63 0.20 -13.44
N VAL A 137 -14.84 -0.41 -14.60
CA VAL A 137 -15.97 -0.09 -15.50
C VAL A 137 -17.34 -0.44 -14.92
N LYS A 138 -17.39 -1.27 -13.88
CA LYS A 138 -18.64 -1.67 -13.20
C LYS A 138 -19.14 -0.62 -12.19
N TYR A 139 -18.30 0.37 -11.86
CA TYR A 139 -18.60 1.33 -10.80
C TYR A 139 -19.29 2.57 -11.36
N HIS A 140 -20.38 2.99 -10.70
CA HIS A 140 -21.15 4.20 -10.99
C HIS A 140 -21.14 5.12 -9.77
N PRO A 141 -20.00 5.75 -9.46
CA PRO A 141 -19.85 6.55 -8.25
C PRO A 141 -20.48 7.94 -8.37
N HIS A 142 -20.75 8.57 -7.20
CA HIS A 142 -21.13 9.98 -7.15
C HIS A 142 -19.96 10.88 -7.59
N LEU A 143 -18.74 10.55 -7.14
CA LEU A 143 -17.51 11.24 -7.48
C LEU A 143 -16.43 10.25 -7.90
N GLY A 144 -15.90 10.39 -9.12
CA GLY A 144 -14.68 9.74 -9.57
C GLY A 144 -13.49 10.68 -9.43
N LEU A 145 -12.47 10.29 -8.65
CA LEU A 145 -11.21 11.00 -8.51
C LEU A 145 -10.12 10.25 -9.25
N CYS A 146 -9.66 10.78 -10.40
CA CYS A 146 -8.69 10.12 -11.27
C CYS A 146 -7.30 10.76 -11.10
N LEU A 147 -6.35 9.99 -10.56
CA LEU A 147 -5.02 10.49 -10.16
C LEU A 147 -4.03 10.52 -11.31
N ASN A 148 -3.93 9.41 -12.04
CA ASN A 148 -2.99 9.22 -13.14
C ASN A 148 -3.46 8.09 -14.08
N LEU A 149 -2.96 8.11 -15.30
CA LEU A 149 -3.24 7.12 -16.34
C LEU A 149 -1.97 6.87 -17.14
N GLN A 150 -1.15 5.95 -16.67
CA GLN A 150 0.14 5.60 -17.24
C GLN A 150 0.18 4.11 -17.57
N LYS A 151 1.10 3.69 -18.44
CA LYS A 151 1.31 2.27 -18.72
C LYS A 151 1.81 1.57 -17.46
N ASP A 152 1.11 0.53 -17.03
CA ASP A 152 1.51 -0.34 -15.91
C ASP A 152 1.37 -1.82 -16.35
N HIS A 153 0.38 -2.55 -15.87
CA HIS A 153 0.18 -3.97 -16.18
C HIS A 153 -0.51 -4.25 -17.52
N LYS A 154 -1.07 -3.21 -18.16
CA LYS A 154 -1.79 -3.28 -19.45
C LYS A 154 -1.31 -2.20 -20.40
N GLU A 155 -1.57 -2.40 -21.69
CA GLU A 155 -1.31 -1.39 -22.71
C GLU A 155 -2.18 -0.15 -22.48
N ILE A 156 -1.62 1.02 -22.77
CA ILE A 156 -2.24 2.32 -22.45
C ILE A 156 -3.63 2.50 -23.11
N ASN A 157 -3.82 1.99 -24.33
CA ASN A 157 -5.10 2.07 -25.02
C ASN A 157 -6.22 1.29 -24.33
N ILE A 158 -5.91 0.16 -23.71
CA ILE A 158 -6.86 -0.63 -22.92
C ILE A 158 -7.25 0.15 -21.66
N LEU A 159 -6.27 0.71 -20.97
CA LEU A 159 -6.49 1.52 -19.76
C LEU A 159 -7.30 2.79 -20.10
N GLN A 160 -7.00 3.47 -21.21
CA GLN A 160 -7.79 4.60 -21.69
C GLN A 160 -9.26 4.22 -21.91
N GLY A 161 -9.53 3.02 -22.47
CA GLY A 161 -10.89 2.48 -22.62
C GLY A 161 -11.59 2.35 -21.26
N TYR A 162 -10.94 1.75 -20.26
CA TYR A 162 -11.50 1.58 -18.92
C TYR A 162 -11.77 2.92 -18.23
N PHE A 163 -10.83 3.85 -18.30
CA PHE A 163 -11.00 5.17 -17.66
C PHE A 163 -12.08 6.00 -18.36
N LYS A 164 -12.18 5.94 -19.69
CA LYS A 164 -13.24 6.60 -20.45
C LYS A 164 -14.62 6.12 -19.98
N GLU A 165 -14.80 4.81 -19.88
CA GLU A 165 -16.06 4.20 -19.43
C GLU A 165 -16.35 4.55 -17.98
N PHE A 166 -15.37 4.40 -17.06
CA PHE A 166 -15.49 4.79 -15.65
C PHE A 166 -15.89 6.25 -15.49
N ILE A 167 -15.21 7.17 -16.17
CA ILE A 167 -15.49 8.62 -16.10
C ILE A 167 -16.91 8.90 -16.57
N SER A 168 -17.38 8.22 -17.63
CA SER A 168 -18.75 8.39 -18.14
C SER A 168 -19.83 7.91 -17.16
N HIS A 169 -19.49 7.00 -16.25
CA HIS A 169 -20.39 6.50 -15.20
C HIS A 169 -20.40 7.37 -13.93
N CYS A 170 -19.43 8.30 -13.77
CA CYS A 170 -19.40 9.19 -12.61
C CYS A 170 -20.44 10.30 -12.74
N LYS A 171 -21.14 10.66 -11.64
CA LYS A 171 -21.96 11.90 -11.65
C LYS A 171 -21.08 13.14 -11.79
N THR A 172 -19.91 13.12 -11.18
CA THR A 172 -18.85 14.12 -11.32
C THR A 172 -17.52 13.41 -11.42
N ALA A 173 -16.63 13.90 -12.29
CA ALA A 173 -15.24 13.49 -12.34
C ALA A 173 -14.33 14.67 -11.92
N ILE A 174 -13.30 14.35 -11.14
CA ILE A 174 -12.18 15.24 -10.85
C ILE A 174 -10.92 14.54 -11.33
N VAL A 175 -10.14 15.18 -12.20
CA VAL A 175 -8.99 14.56 -12.86
C VAL A 175 -7.73 15.38 -12.61
N ASN A 176 -6.58 14.72 -12.63
CA ASN A 176 -5.30 15.40 -12.55
C ASN A 176 -5.05 16.21 -13.83
N ALA A 177 -4.86 17.53 -13.69
CA ALA A 177 -4.60 18.46 -14.78
C ALA A 177 -3.27 18.22 -15.51
N GLU A 178 -2.32 17.56 -14.84
CA GLU A 178 -0.97 17.30 -15.36
C GLU A 178 -0.88 15.96 -16.11
N GLU A 179 -1.94 15.14 -16.06
CA GLU A 179 -2.04 13.86 -16.79
C GLU A 179 -2.77 14.06 -18.13
N GLU A 180 -2.02 14.18 -19.20
CA GLU A 180 -2.54 14.44 -20.56
C GLU A 180 -3.60 13.43 -20.97
N ASN A 181 -3.38 12.15 -20.69
CA ASN A 181 -4.34 11.09 -20.99
C ASN A 181 -5.70 11.34 -20.32
N LEU A 182 -5.71 11.75 -19.04
CA LEU A 182 -6.95 12.03 -18.31
C LEU A 182 -7.64 13.29 -18.82
N ARG A 183 -6.88 14.34 -19.11
CA ARG A 183 -7.43 15.60 -19.68
C ARG A 183 -8.11 15.36 -21.04
N THR A 184 -7.49 14.54 -21.88
CA THR A 184 -8.05 14.19 -23.18
C THR A 184 -9.36 13.41 -23.04
N LEU A 185 -9.45 12.51 -22.07
CA LEU A 185 -10.66 11.71 -21.81
C LEU A 185 -11.79 12.51 -21.16
N ALA A 186 -11.46 13.57 -20.39
CA ALA A 186 -12.43 14.34 -19.61
C ALA A 186 -12.15 15.85 -19.68
N PRO A 187 -12.28 16.50 -20.85
CA PRO A 187 -11.89 17.90 -21.04
C PRO A 187 -12.76 18.90 -20.27
N GLN A 188 -13.95 18.50 -19.81
CA GLN A 188 -14.89 19.32 -19.02
C GLN A 188 -14.89 18.95 -17.53
N ALA A 189 -14.05 18.00 -17.09
CA ALA A 189 -13.98 17.64 -15.69
C ALA A 189 -13.32 18.75 -14.86
N LYS A 190 -13.69 18.82 -13.58
CA LYS A 190 -12.93 19.61 -12.60
C LYS A 190 -11.52 19.03 -12.49
N THR A 191 -10.55 19.88 -12.17
CA THR A 191 -9.15 19.51 -12.17
C THR A 191 -8.47 19.78 -10.83
N PHE A 192 -7.51 18.95 -10.50
CA PHE A 192 -6.50 19.22 -9.48
C PHE A 192 -5.10 18.95 -10.05
N GLY A 193 -4.06 19.40 -9.40
CA GLY A 193 -2.69 19.08 -9.77
C GLY A 193 -1.67 19.56 -8.77
N LEU A 194 -0.39 19.39 -9.04
CA LEU A 194 0.69 19.90 -8.21
C LEU A 194 1.10 21.33 -8.59
N HIS A 195 1.06 21.64 -9.88
CA HIS A 195 1.48 22.94 -10.42
C HIS A 195 0.35 23.65 -11.17
N THR A 196 -0.70 22.95 -11.57
CA THR A 196 -1.81 23.49 -12.35
C THR A 196 -3.11 22.75 -12.02
N GLY A 197 -4.24 23.33 -12.41
CA GLY A 197 -5.60 22.81 -12.15
C GLY A 197 -6.45 23.80 -11.40
N ASP A 198 -7.76 23.51 -11.30
CA ASP A 198 -8.72 24.36 -10.55
C ASP A 198 -8.34 24.42 -9.06
N LEU A 199 -7.75 23.36 -8.55
CA LEU A 199 -7.23 23.28 -7.20
C LEU A 199 -5.79 22.76 -7.24
N HIS A 200 -4.84 23.59 -6.85
CA HIS A 200 -3.41 23.27 -6.79
C HIS A 200 -2.75 23.95 -5.60
N PRO A 201 -1.66 23.36 -5.06
CA PRO A 201 -0.92 23.97 -3.97
C PRO A 201 0.00 25.07 -4.46
N GLU A 202 0.23 26.04 -3.61
CA GLU A 202 1.17 27.16 -3.78
C GLU A 202 2.17 27.17 -2.61
N ASN A 203 3.29 27.88 -2.77
CA ASN A 203 4.27 28.11 -1.71
C ASN A 203 4.78 26.82 -1.03
N ILE A 204 4.96 25.75 -1.79
CA ILE A 204 5.38 24.45 -1.25
C ILE A 204 6.79 24.56 -0.66
N LYS A 205 6.90 24.18 0.63
CA LYS A 205 8.16 24.05 1.37
C LYS A 205 8.22 22.65 1.93
N ALA A 206 9.03 21.79 1.33
CA ALA A 206 9.24 20.43 1.78
C ALA A 206 10.43 20.32 2.71
N ASP A 207 10.31 19.50 3.75
CA ASP A 207 11.40 19.03 4.59
C ASP A 207 11.40 17.49 4.64
N GLY A 208 12.38 16.87 5.29
CA GLY A 208 12.43 15.40 5.39
C GLY A 208 11.26 14.79 6.17
N PHE A 209 10.44 15.59 6.84
CA PHE A 209 9.33 15.14 7.70
C PHE A 209 7.96 15.48 7.12
N GLY A 210 7.90 16.29 6.07
CA GLY A 210 6.64 16.68 5.47
C GLY A 210 6.74 17.88 4.56
N SER A 211 5.61 18.57 4.38
CA SER A 211 5.52 19.75 3.53
C SER A 211 4.53 20.77 4.09
N ASP A 212 4.92 22.04 4.07
CA ASP A 212 4.01 23.18 4.23
C ASP A 212 3.65 23.72 2.85
N PHE A 213 2.39 24.03 2.64
CA PHE A 213 1.90 24.62 1.38
C PHE A 213 0.60 25.39 1.62
N THR A 214 0.13 26.15 0.64
CA THR A 214 -1.17 26.81 0.68
C THR A 214 -2.05 26.31 -0.46
N ILE A 215 -3.37 26.28 -0.25
CA ILE A 215 -4.37 26.07 -1.31
C ILE A 215 -5.39 27.19 -1.18
N HIS A 216 -5.54 28.02 -2.21
CA HIS A 216 -6.40 29.22 -2.18
C HIS A 216 -6.15 30.08 -0.93
N GLY A 217 -4.89 30.25 -0.54
CA GLY A 217 -4.49 31.03 0.63
C GLY A 217 -4.64 30.32 1.99
N GLN A 218 -5.35 29.19 2.08
CA GLN A 218 -5.44 28.40 3.30
C GLN A 218 -4.12 27.64 3.52
N PRO A 219 -3.46 27.74 4.69
CA PRO A 219 -2.25 27.00 5.00
C PRO A 219 -2.54 25.54 5.34
N PHE A 220 -1.66 24.65 4.85
CA PHE A 220 -1.65 23.22 5.11
C PHE A 220 -0.29 22.78 5.63
N ARG A 221 -0.29 21.81 6.55
CA ARG A 221 0.87 21.02 6.92
C ARG A 221 0.55 19.54 6.75
N LEU A 222 1.40 18.85 5.98
CA LEU A 222 1.32 17.39 5.79
C LEU A 222 2.59 16.74 6.37
N HIS A 223 2.44 15.77 7.29
CA HIS A 223 3.54 15.05 7.92
C HIS A 223 3.99 13.81 7.15
N LEU A 224 3.89 13.83 5.83
CA LEU A 224 4.42 12.83 4.92
C LEU A 224 5.39 13.48 3.95
N PRO A 225 6.61 12.93 3.78
CA PRO A 225 7.61 13.50 2.89
C PRO A 225 7.26 13.27 1.41
N GLY A 226 7.78 14.13 0.56
CA GLY A 226 7.72 14.01 -0.90
C GLY A 226 6.57 14.76 -1.56
N LEU A 227 6.87 15.38 -2.71
CA LEU A 227 5.92 16.17 -3.50
C LEU A 227 4.72 15.35 -3.99
N HIS A 228 4.92 14.05 -4.23
CA HIS A 228 3.81 13.15 -4.58
C HIS A 228 2.76 13.06 -3.47
N ASN A 229 3.14 13.21 -2.20
CA ASN A 229 2.18 13.26 -1.10
C ASN A 229 1.46 14.63 -1.02
N VAL A 230 2.09 15.71 -1.46
CA VAL A 230 1.41 17.01 -1.64
C VAL A 230 0.36 16.89 -2.76
N ALA A 231 0.70 16.25 -3.88
CA ALA A 231 -0.26 15.98 -4.97
C ALA A 231 -1.42 15.08 -4.49
N ASN A 232 -1.14 14.02 -3.71
CA ASN A 232 -2.14 13.16 -3.10
C ASN A 232 -3.08 13.94 -2.16
N ALA A 233 -2.51 14.83 -1.33
CA ALA A 233 -3.28 15.69 -0.43
C ALA A 233 -4.17 16.67 -1.22
N THR A 234 -3.64 17.27 -2.28
CA THR A 234 -4.41 18.17 -3.16
C THR A 234 -5.58 17.44 -3.81
N ALA A 235 -5.37 16.23 -4.31
CA ALA A 235 -6.42 15.36 -4.85
C ALA A 235 -7.51 15.09 -3.80
N ALA A 236 -7.10 14.72 -2.59
CA ALA A 236 -8.03 14.42 -1.50
C ALA A 236 -8.82 15.67 -1.07
N VAL A 237 -8.17 16.84 -1.00
CA VAL A 237 -8.85 18.14 -0.72
C VAL A 237 -9.85 18.46 -1.81
N ALA A 238 -9.51 18.27 -3.10
CA ALA A 238 -10.45 18.50 -4.21
C ALA A 238 -11.70 17.63 -4.09
N ALA A 239 -11.54 16.34 -3.73
CA ALA A 239 -12.67 15.46 -3.48
C ALA A 239 -13.48 15.87 -2.25
N ALA A 240 -12.83 16.21 -1.14
CA ALA A 240 -13.50 16.59 0.10
C ALA A 240 -14.27 17.92 -0.04
N VAL A 241 -13.71 18.91 -0.72
CA VAL A 241 -14.39 20.19 -1.03
C VAL A 241 -15.61 19.93 -1.90
N HIS A 242 -15.52 19.02 -2.90
CA HIS A 242 -16.69 18.62 -3.69
C HIS A 242 -17.77 17.96 -2.84
N MET A 243 -17.39 17.23 -1.79
CA MET A 243 -18.31 16.62 -0.82
C MET A 243 -18.86 17.60 0.23
N GLY A 244 -18.46 18.88 0.18
CA GLY A 244 -18.97 19.96 1.02
C GLY A 244 -18.12 20.28 2.25
N VAL A 245 -16.89 19.79 2.32
CA VAL A 245 -15.96 20.13 3.42
C VAL A 245 -15.17 21.38 3.07
N ASP A 246 -15.07 22.34 4.00
CA ASP A 246 -14.29 23.56 3.83
C ASP A 246 -12.77 23.31 3.92
N LEU A 247 -11.97 24.25 3.37
CA LEU A 247 -10.52 24.13 3.31
C LEU A 247 -9.85 24.12 4.69
N ASP A 248 -10.37 24.84 5.67
CA ASP A 248 -9.81 24.86 7.03
C ASP A 248 -9.98 23.51 7.72
N THR A 249 -11.14 22.89 7.56
CA THR A 249 -11.39 21.51 8.04
C THR A 249 -10.48 20.50 7.33
N CYS A 250 -10.30 20.61 6.02
CA CYS A 250 -9.35 19.78 5.26
C CYS A 250 -7.92 19.94 5.80
N ALA A 251 -7.47 21.18 6.05
CA ALA A 251 -6.14 21.47 6.56
C ALA A 251 -5.90 20.85 7.95
N LYS A 252 -6.88 21.00 8.85
CA LYS A 252 -6.82 20.40 10.19
C LYS A 252 -6.82 18.87 10.17
N ALA A 253 -7.58 18.27 9.26
CA ALA A 253 -7.61 16.82 9.08
C ALA A 253 -6.25 16.30 8.57
N LEU A 254 -5.71 16.91 7.51
CA LEU A 254 -4.43 16.50 6.94
C LEU A 254 -3.25 16.72 7.88
N ASN A 255 -3.29 17.74 8.74
CA ASN A 255 -2.27 17.92 9.79
C ASN A 255 -2.26 16.78 10.82
N LYS A 256 -3.38 16.06 10.99
CA LYS A 256 -3.49 14.89 11.87
C LYS A 256 -3.34 13.55 11.13
N PHE A 257 -3.26 13.58 9.81
CA PHE A 257 -3.19 12.37 9.00
C PHE A 257 -1.97 11.55 9.37
N SER A 258 -2.22 10.32 9.85
CA SER A 258 -1.18 9.42 10.35
C SER A 258 -0.54 8.56 9.24
N GLY A 259 -1.08 8.62 8.02
CA GLY A 259 -0.63 7.78 6.90
C GLY A 259 -1.37 6.44 6.81
N ILE A 260 -0.84 5.60 5.95
CA ILE A 260 -1.29 4.21 5.77
C ILE A 260 -0.16 3.25 6.09
N ALA A 261 -0.52 2.07 6.55
CA ALA A 261 0.47 1.06 6.91
C ALA A 261 1.34 0.70 5.70
N ARG A 262 2.62 0.53 5.97
CA ARG A 262 3.59 0.11 4.96
C ARG A 262 3.72 1.07 3.76
N ARG A 263 3.55 2.38 3.98
CA ARG A 263 3.86 3.44 3.00
C ARG A 263 4.68 4.51 3.71
N PHE A 264 5.99 4.30 3.73
CA PHE A 264 6.94 5.09 4.52
C PHE A 264 6.43 5.27 5.97
N ALA A 265 5.88 4.18 6.54
CA ALA A 265 5.22 4.20 7.81
C ALA A 265 6.25 4.13 8.95
N SER A 266 6.33 5.17 9.77
CA SER A 266 7.17 5.15 10.97
C SER A 266 6.62 4.14 11.97
N VAL A 267 7.41 3.11 12.25
CA VAL A 267 7.11 2.12 13.30
C VAL A 267 7.44 2.68 14.69
N GLY A 268 8.40 3.60 14.72
CA GLY A 268 8.82 4.30 15.90
C GLY A 268 10.30 4.66 15.86
N SER A 269 10.76 5.32 16.93
CA SER A 269 12.15 5.73 17.07
C SER A 269 12.71 5.40 18.45
N TYR A 270 14.01 5.19 18.50
CA TYR A 270 14.77 5.02 19.72
C TYR A 270 16.18 5.60 19.56
N ASN A 271 16.62 6.41 20.51
CA ASN A 271 17.95 7.02 20.52
C ASN A 271 18.33 7.71 19.19
N LYS A 272 17.39 8.47 18.62
CA LYS A 272 17.51 9.13 17.29
C LYS A 272 17.69 8.16 16.11
N ILE A 273 17.36 6.90 16.27
CA ILE A 273 17.28 5.91 15.21
C ILE A 273 15.79 5.73 14.89
N GLU A 274 15.39 5.91 13.65
CA GLU A 274 14.02 5.70 13.20
C GLU A 274 13.89 4.37 12.46
N VAL A 275 12.79 3.63 12.71
CA VAL A 275 12.45 2.41 11.96
C VAL A 275 11.22 2.69 11.13
N VAL A 276 11.32 2.45 9.82
CA VAL A 276 10.27 2.68 8.82
C VAL A 276 9.94 1.38 8.08
N ASP A 277 8.65 1.10 7.91
CA ASP A 277 8.12 -0.02 7.12
C ASP A 277 7.53 0.52 5.81
N ASP A 278 7.98 -0.03 4.67
CA ASP A 278 7.49 0.39 3.36
C ASP A 278 7.24 -0.81 2.42
N PHE A 279 6.17 -0.69 1.64
CA PHE A 279 5.73 -1.71 0.68
C PHE A 279 6.50 -1.66 -0.65
N ALA A 280 7.55 -0.85 -0.76
CA ALA A 280 8.38 -0.75 -1.96
C ALA A 280 8.92 -2.12 -2.36
N HIS A 281 8.71 -2.50 -3.62
CA HIS A 281 8.98 -3.84 -4.12
C HIS A 281 9.44 -3.89 -5.58
N ASN A 282 9.54 -2.75 -6.23
CA ASN A 282 10.11 -2.63 -7.58
C ASN A 282 11.20 -1.54 -7.58
N PRO A 283 12.11 -1.53 -8.56
CA PRO A 283 13.26 -0.62 -8.58
C PRO A 283 12.90 0.86 -8.39
N HIS A 284 11.84 1.36 -9.05
CA HIS A 284 11.42 2.76 -8.95
C HIS A 284 10.91 3.14 -7.55
N LYS A 285 10.08 2.26 -6.93
CA LYS A 285 9.57 2.51 -5.58
C LYS A 285 10.67 2.42 -4.54
N LEU A 286 11.62 1.50 -4.70
CA LEU A 286 12.77 1.38 -3.81
C LEU A 286 13.64 2.64 -3.88
N ALA A 287 13.94 3.15 -5.08
CA ALA A 287 14.65 4.40 -5.28
C ALA A 287 13.97 5.55 -4.52
N ALA A 288 12.69 5.78 -4.77
CA ALA A 288 11.94 6.86 -4.11
C ALA A 288 11.90 6.74 -2.58
N THR A 289 11.80 5.50 -2.05
CA THR A 289 11.81 5.27 -0.60
C THR A 289 13.18 5.55 0.01
N ILE A 290 14.28 5.15 -0.65
CA ILE A 290 15.64 5.41 -0.21
C ILE A 290 15.94 6.92 -0.24
N GLU A 291 15.54 7.62 -1.31
CA GLU A 291 15.69 9.07 -1.42
C GLU A 291 14.93 9.80 -0.29
N ALA A 292 13.69 9.39 -0.01
CA ALA A 292 12.91 9.95 1.09
C ALA A 292 13.57 9.69 2.46
N ALA A 293 14.21 8.53 2.62
CA ALA A 293 14.94 8.20 3.85
C ALA A 293 16.20 9.07 4.04
N HIS A 294 16.93 9.37 2.98
CA HIS A 294 18.10 10.27 3.05
C HIS A 294 17.74 11.70 3.48
N LEU A 295 16.50 12.14 3.23
CA LEU A 295 16.04 13.45 3.73
C LEU A 295 15.81 13.45 5.25
N ARG A 296 15.68 12.28 5.89
CA ARG A 296 15.36 12.13 7.31
C ARG A 296 16.50 11.60 8.17
N GLY A 297 17.36 10.77 7.59
CA GLY A 297 18.47 10.13 8.30
C GLY A 297 19.83 10.52 7.73
N LYS A 298 20.85 10.40 8.58
CA LYS A 298 22.24 10.60 8.16
C LYS A 298 22.77 9.44 7.30
N ARG A 299 22.22 8.25 7.54
CA ARG A 299 22.60 7.00 6.89
C ARG A 299 21.35 6.11 6.78
N VAL A 300 21.23 5.42 5.66
CA VAL A 300 20.14 4.48 5.40
C VAL A 300 20.63 3.05 5.62
N LEU A 301 19.96 2.32 6.50
CA LEU A 301 20.15 0.91 6.76
C LEU A 301 18.91 0.15 6.28
N ALA A 302 18.99 -0.46 5.10
CA ALA A 302 17.83 -1.04 4.44
C ALA A 302 17.82 -2.58 4.52
N PHE A 303 16.69 -3.16 4.90
CA PHE A 303 16.38 -4.57 4.71
C PHE A 303 15.40 -4.69 3.55
N TYR A 304 15.65 -5.59 2.61
CA TYR A 304 14.76 -5.85 1.49
C TYR A 304 14.46 -7.34 1.33
N GLN A 305 13.17 -7.66 1.29
CA GLN A 305 12.66 -8.99 0.95
C GLN A 305 11.82 -8.93 -0.33
N PRO A 306 12.26 -9.49 -1.44
CA PRO A 306 11.46 -9.62 -2.64
C PRO A 306 10.34 -10.66 -2.46
N HIS A 307 9.27 -10.56 -3.26
CA HIS A 307 8.10 -11.44 -3.12
C HIS A 307 7.70 -12.18 -4.40
N ALA A 308 8.41 -12.06 -5.48
CA ALA A 308 8.07 -12.73 -6.73
C ALA A 308 9.32 -13.20 -7.46
N PHE A 309 9.43 -14.50 -7.67
CA PHE A 309 10.54 -15.10 -8.43
C PHE A 309 10.64 -14.52 -9.85
N THR A 310 9.50 -14.32 -10.53
CA THR A 310 9.44 -13.72 -11.86
C THR A 310 9.98 -12.29 -11.89
N SER A 311 9.68 -11.48 -10.88
CA SER A 311 10.18 -10.10 -10.78
C SER A 311 11.70 -10.08 -10.64
N ILE A 312 12.27 -10.93 -9.78
CA ILE A 312 13.74 -11.04 -9.65
C ILE A 312 14.35 -11.56 -10.95
N LYS A 313 13.72 -12.55 -11.60
CA LYS A 313 14.20 -13.06 -12.89
C LYS A 313 14.29 -12.00 -13.97
N MET A 314 13.27 -11.17 -14.07
CA MET A 314 13.13 -10.20 -15.14
C MET A 314 13.85 -8.88 -14.86
N LEU A 315 13.92 -8.46 -13.60
CA LEU A 315 14.34 -7.11 -13.19
C LEU A 315 15.58 -7.11 -12.29
N ALA A 316 16.35 -8.22 -12.21
CA ALA A 316 17.56 -8.25 -11.39
C ALA A 316 18.56 -7.14 -11.75
N PRO A 317 18.85 -6.86 -13.04
CA PRO A 317 19.74 -5.75 -13.39
C PRO A 317 19.22 -4.38 -12.91
N GLU A 318 17.91 -4.14 -13.05
CA GLU A 318 17.27 -2.90 -12.62
C GLU A 318 17.25 -2.75 -11.09
N PHE A 319 17.09 -3.84 -10.34
CA PHE A 319 17.26 -3.84 -8.88
C PHE A 319 18.69 -3.47 -8.48
N VAL A 320 19.69 -4.09 -9.13
CA VAL A 320 21.11 -3.78 -8.91
C VAL A 320 21.40 -2.31 -9.21
N GLU A 321 20.91 -1.81 -10.35
CA GLU A 321 21.11 -0.41 -10.75
C GLU A 321 20.46 0.54 -9.74
N SER A 322 19.21 0.27 -9.37
CA SER A 322 18.45 1.11 -8.44
C SER A 322 19.13 1.21 -7.08
N PHE A 323 19.52 0.07 -6.48
CA PHE A 323 20.20 0.09 -5.18
C PHE A 323 21.61 0.73 -5.27
N ALA A 324 22.38 0.41 -6.30
CA ALA A 324 23.74 0.96 -6.47
C ALA A 324 23.76 2.48 -6.69
N THR A 325 22.70 3.01 -7.34
CA THR A 325 22.59 4.45 -7.61
C THR A 325 22.10 5.23 -6.40
N HIS A 326 21.17 4.69 -5.61
CA HIS A 326 20.48 5.45 -4.57
C HIS A 326 21.00 5.20 -3.15
N LEU A 327 21.74 4.09 -2.91
CA LEU A 327 22.43 3.89 -1.64
C LEU A 327 23.79 4.61 -1.65
N GLY A 328 24.03 5.40 -0.63
CA GLY A 328 25.29 6.11 -0.42
C GLY A 328 26.41 5.19 0.10
N PRO A 329 27.67 5.65 0.11
CA PRO A 329 28.82 4.84 0.50
C PRO A 329 28.83 4.40 1.97
N ASN A 330 28.06 5.07 2.83
CA ASN A 330 27.92 4.75 4.24
C ASN A 330 26.67 3.94 4.56
N ASP A 331 25.76 3.77 3.58
CA ASP A 331 24.55 2.99 3.74
C ASP A 331 24.83 1.49 3.72
N HIS A 332 23.86 0.69 4.15
CA HIS A 332 24.00 -0.75 4.08
C HIS A 332 22.66 -1.40 3.69
N LEU A 333 22.72 -2.40 2.82
CA LEU A 333 21.58 -3.18 2.40
C LEU A 333 21.69 -4.63 2.88
N TRP A 334 20.69 -5.11 3.58
CA TRP A 334 20.50 -6.52 3.91
C TRP A 334 19.45 -7.13 2.99
N LEU A 335 19.82 -8.17 2.27
CA LEU A 335 18.97 -8.94 1.37
C LEU A 335 18.66 -10.30 1.98
N THR A 336 17.42 -10.77 1.79
CA THR A 336 17.02 -12.12 2.14
C THR A 336 16.36 -12.83 0.96
N GLU A 337 15.99 -14.09 1.11
CA GLU A 337 15.35 -14.87 0.05
C GLU A 337 13.95 -14.34 -0.31
N VAL A 338 13.54 -14.73 -1.52
CA VAL A 338 12.23 -14.39 -2.08
C VAL A 338 11.13 -14.98 -1.21
N TYR A 339 10.23 -14.13 -0.73
CA TYR A 339 9.02 -14.59 -0.04
C TYR A 339 8.11 -15.34 -1.01
N TYR A 340 7.75 -16.57 -0.64
CA TYR A 340 6.85 -17.41 -1.40
C TYR A 340 5.50 -17.51 -0.69
N PRO A 341 4.44 -16.89 -1.22
CA PRO A 341 3.12 -16.92 -0.59
C PRO A 341 2.32 -18.23 -0.84
N GLY A 342 2.92 -19.20 -1.53
CA GLY A 342 2.24 -20.41 -2.00
C GLY A 342 1.79 -20.30 -3.47
N GLY A 343 1.29 -21.41 -4.03
CA GLY A 343 0.81 -21.51 -5.42
C GLY A 343 1.68 -22.35 -6.32
N THR A 344 1.40 -22.34 -7.62
CA THR A 344 2.03 -23.20 -8.65
C THR A 344 3.25 -22.58 -9.35
N ILE A 345 3.70 -21.39 -8.90
CA ILE A 345 4.80 -20.67 -9.55
C ILE A 345 6.12 -21.44 -9.35
N PRO A 346 6.89 -21.74 -10.43
CA PRO A 346 8.16 -22.43 -10.31
C PRO A 346 9.13 -21.69 -9.39
N GLN A 347 9.60 -22.36 -8.34
CA GLN A 347 10.71 -21.92 -7.50
C GLN A 347 12.01 -22.13 -8.28
N GLY A 348 12.96 -21.24 -8.22
CA GLY A 348 14.24 -21.49 -8.89
C GLY A 348 15.15 -20.28 -9.08
N ILE A 349 14.77 -19.11 -8.56
CA ILE A 349 15.60 -17.91 -8.62
C ILE A 349 15.73 -17.34 -7.22
N SER A 350 16.98 -17.20 -6.80
CA SER A 350 17.38 -16.63 -5.53
C SER A 350 17.63 -15.12 -5.67
N CYS A 351 17.39 -14.36 -4.60
CA CYS A 351 17.82 -12.98 -4.46
C CYS A 351 19.35 -12.82 -4.48
N ARG A 352 20.11 -13.93 -4.41
CA ARG A 352 21.57 -13.93 -4.55
C ARG A 352 22.06 -13.28 -5.83
N THR A 353 21.30 -13.38 -6.93
CA THR A 353 21.65 -12.70 -8.18
C THR A 353 21.76 -11.19 -8.00
N VAL A 354 20.84 -10.59 -7.24
CA VAL A 354 20.88 -9.14 -6.92
C VAL A 354 22.06 -8.85 -5.97
N TYR A 355 22.25 -9.68 -4.95
CA TYR A 355 23.39 -9.57 -4.02
C TYR A 355 24.74 -9.59 -4.72
N GLU A 356 24.98 -10.58 -5.59
CA GLU A 356 26.22 -10.72 -6.34
C GLU A 356 26.46 -9.54 -7.28
N GLY A 357 25.41 -9.08 -7.97
CA GLY A 357 25.49 -7.91 -8.82
C GLY A 357 25.86 -6.63 -8.06
N LEU A 358 25.32 -6.42 -6.87
CA LEU A 358 25.64 -5.29 -5.99
C LEU A 358 27.06 -5.40 -5.43
N LYS A 359 27.45 -6.58 -5.00
CA LYS A 359 28.80 -6.85 -4.48
C LYS A 359 29.86 -6.60 -5.54
N ALA A 360 29.62 -6.99 -6.79
CA ALA A 360 30.52 -6.74 -7.92
C ALA A 360 30.69 -5.22 -8.20
N ARG A 361 29.72 -4.39 -7.80
CA ARG A 361 29.81 -2.91 -7.88
C ARG A 361 30.39 -2.25 -6.63
N GLY A 362 30.83 -3.04 -5.65
CA GLY A 362 31.42 -2.53 -4.39
C GLY A 362 30.41 -1.94 -3.40
N ALA A 363 29.11 -2.25 -3.56
CA ALA A 363 28.10 -1.79 -2.62
C ALA A 363 28.22 -2.48 -1.26
N ASN A 364 27.87 -1.78 -0.19
CA ASN A 364 27.76 -2.34 1.16
C ASN A 364 26.49 -3.19 1.24
N VAL A 365 26.61 -4.49 1.00
CA VAL A 365 25.48 -5.42 0.97
C VAL A 365 25.80 -6.71 1.71
N SER A 366 24.85 -7.17 2.51
CA SER A 366 24.85 -8.48 3.15
C SER A 366 23.68 -9.32 2.65
N TYR A 367 23.83 -10.63 2.69
CA TYR A 367 22.80 -11.58 2.32
C TYR A 367 22.76 -12.73 3.32
N ASP A 368 21.58 -13.02 3.81
CA ASP A 368 21.31 -14.22 4.62
C ASP A 368 19.86 -14.68 4.40
N ASP A 369 19.64 -15.97 4.40
CA ASP A 369 18.30 -16.57 4.36
C ASP A 369 17.61 -16.54 5.74
N CYS A 370 18.37 -16.34 6.82
CA CYS A 370 17.85 -16.20 8.18
C CYS A 370 17.61 -14.74 8.55
N ARG A 371 16.33 -14.34 8.57
CA ARG A 371 15.90 -12.96 8.88
C ARG A 371 16.30 -12.53 10.30
N GLU A 372 16.33 -13.44 11.26
CA GLU A 372 16.72 -13.19 12.64
C GLU A 372 18.20 -12.77 12.74
N ARG A 373 19.08 -13.39 11.94
CA ARG A 373 20.49 -12.97 11.86
C ARG A 373 20.61 -11.57 11.27
N LEU A 374 19.90 -11.30 10.17
CA LEU A 374 19.89 -9.97 9.54
C LEU A 374 19.34 -8.89 10.48
N LEU A 375 18.27 -9.20 11.24
CA LEU A 375 17.75 -8.29 12.25
C LEU A 375 18.78 -7.96 13.33
N ALA A 376 19.52 -8.95 13.81
CA ALA A 376 20.58 -8.77 14.79
C ALA A 376 21.71 -7.90 14.26
N GLU A 377 22.16 -8.14 13.02
CA GLU A 377 23.17 -7.34 12.34
C GLU A 377 22.75 -5.89 12.16
N MET A 378 21.49 -5.67 11.68
CA MET A 378 20.92 -4.33 11.53
C MET A 378 20.88 -3.59 12.86
N ALA A 379 20.39 -4.24 13.91
CA ALA A 379 20.32 -3.64 15.23
C ALA A 379 21.73 -3.31 15.78
N ALA A 380 22.73 -4.17 15.55
CA ALA A 380 24.11 -3.94 15.98
C ALA A 380 24.80 -2.80 15.20
N ALA A 381 24.52 -2.67 13.91
CA ALA A 381 25.11 -1.65 13.03
C ALA A 381 24.52 -0.25 13.25
N ALA A 382 23.30 -0.16 13.80
CA ALA A 382 22.55 1.08 13.91
C ALA A 382 23.17 2.09 14.91
N GLN A 383 23.23 3.35 14.49
CA GLN A 383 23.79 4.49 15.24
C GLN A 383 22.79 5.65 15.30
N PRO A 384 22.93 6.55 16.29
CA PRO A 384 22.08 7.73 16.39
C PRO A 384 22.10 8.60 15.12
N GLY A 385 20.95 8.82 14.55
CA GLY A 385 20.77 9.56 13.29
C GLY A 385 20.52 8.68 12.08
N ASP A 386 20.58 7.34 12.22
CA ASP A 386 20.25 6.41 11.16
C ASP A 386 18.73 6.28 10.97
N ILE A 387 18.34 5.95 9.74
CA ILE A 387 17.01 5.47 9.39
C ILE A 387 17.09 4.01 8.94
N LEU A 388 16.31 3.16 9.57
CA LEU A 388 16.22 1.74 9.26
C LEU A 388 14.97 1.50 8.42
N LEU A 389 15.16 1.05 7.18
CA LEU A 389 14.07 0.72 6.25
C LEU A 389 13.81 -0.80 6.24
N VAL A 390 12.56 -1.19 6.42
CA VAL A 390 12.10 -2.55 6.17
C VAL A 390 11.24 -2.53 4.91
N LEU A 391 11.77 -3.12 3.83
CA LEU A 391 11.23 -3.02 2.49
C LEU A 391 10.73 -4.36 1.97
N GLY A 392 9.60 -4.37 1.27
CA GLY A 392 9.05 -5.55 0.62
C GLY A 392 7.54 -5.52 0.56
N ALA A 393 6.95 -6.40 -0.27
CA ALA A 393 5.51 -6.52 -0.41
C ALA A 393 5.04 -7.94 -0.08
N ARG A 394 3.72 -8.12 0.02
CA ARG A 394 3.01 -9.40 0.20
C ARG A 394 3.35 -10.23 1.44
N ASP A 395 4.52 -10.12 2.03
CA ASP A 395 4.82 -10.78 3.29
C ASP A 395 4.15 -10.00 4.45
N PRO A 396 3.14 -10.55 5.11
CA PRO A 396 2.43 -9.88 6.20
C PRO A 396 3.27 -9.76 7.46
N THR A 397 4.37 -10.49 7.56
CA THR A 397 5.23 -10.53 8.75
C THR A 397 6.30 -9.44 8.76
N LEU A 398 6.47 -8.67 7.67
CA LEU A 398 7.48 -7.61 7.60
C LEU A 398 7.22 -6.47 8.59
N THR A 399 5.97 -6.12 8.83
CA THR A 399 5.63 -5.13 9.86
C THR A 399 6.03 -5.63 11.27
N ASP A 400 5.85 -6.91 11.55
CA ASP A 400 6.29 -7.49 12.83
C ASP A 400 7.81 -7.58 12.92
N PHE A 401 8.50 -7.84 11.81
CA PHE A 401 9.96 -7.75 11.72
C PHE A 401 10.44 -6.32 12.07
N ALA A 402 9.81 -5.29 11.51
CA ALA A 402 10.13 -3.90 11.84
C ALA A 402 9.88 -3.55 13.31
N ARG A 403 8.78 -4.05 13.91
CA ARG A 403 8.49 -3.91 15.34
C ARG A 403 9.52 -4.61 16.22
N LYS A 404 9.93 -5.84 15.85
CA LYS A 404 10.99 -6.58 16.54
C LYS A 404 12.32 -5.85 16.45
N LEU A 405 12.66 -5.29 15.28
CA LEU A 405 13.87 -4.49 15.11
C LEU A 405 13.87 -3.29 16.06
N LEU A 406 12.78 -2.55 16.16
CA LEU A 406 12.65 -1.43 17.10
C LEU A 406 12.74 -1.89 18.56
N ALA A 407 12.15 -3.03 18.93
CA ALA A 407 12.23 -3.60 20.28
C ALA A 407 13.68 -4.01 20.61
N THR A 408 14.38 -4.64 19.68
CA THR A 408 15.79 -5.02 19.84
C THR A 408 16.69 -3.81 20.06
N LEU A 409 16.46 -2.70 19.32
CA LEU A 409 17.18 -1.43 19.54
C LEU A 409 16.97 -0.88 20.96
N LYS A 410 15.74 -0.99 21.52
CA LYS A 410 15.40 -0.53 22.87
C LYS A 410 16.03 -1.40 23.96
N GLU A 411 16.06 -2.69 23.73
CA GLU A 411 16.58 -3.65 24.71
C GLU A 411 18.09 -3.77 24.70
N ARG A 412 18.76 -3.47 23.58
CA ARG A 412 20.22 -3.66 23.33
C ARG A 412 20.77 -4.99 23.90
N LYS A 413 19.90 -6.01 23.99
CA LYS A 413 20.28 -7.37 24.34
C LYS A 413 20.74 -8.10 23.08
N PRO A 414 21.75 -9.01 23.18
CA PRO A 414 22.06 -9.87 22.05
C PRO A 414 20.80 -10.66 21.67
N VAL A 415 20.44 -10.62 20.38
CA VAL A 415 19.33 -11.43 19.87
C VAL A 415 19.66 -12.89 20.12
N PRO A 416 18.78 -13.69 20.73
CA PRO A 416 19.04 -15.12 20.91
C PRO A 416 19.24 -15.75 19.53
N ALA A 417 20.23 -16.62 19.43
CA ALA A 417 20.45 -17.37 18.20
C ALA A 417 19.14 -18.06 17.77
N CYS A 418 18.81 -17.97 16.49
CA CYS A 418 17.60 -18.61 15.96
C CYS A 418 17.64 -20.10 16.33
N PRO A 419 16.63 -20.65 17.05
CA PRO A 419 16.61 -22.04 17.44
C PRO A 419 16.75 -23.01 16.25
N ALA A 420 16.20 -22.64 15.09
CA ALA A 420 16.30 -23.39 13.85
C ALA A 420 17.74 -23.39 13.27
N CYS A 421 18.50 -22.29 13.47
CA CYS A 421 19.89 -22.21 13.03
C CYS A 421 20.81 -23.09 13.89
N MET A 422 20.54 -23.26 15.18
CA MET A 422 21.30 -24.15 16.05
C MET A 422 21.15 -25.63 15.69
N LEU A 423 20.06 -25.99 15.03
CA LEU A 423 19.76 -27.37 14.63
C LEU A 423 20.14 -27.70 13.17
N GLY A 424 20.81 -26.78 12.45
CA GLY A 424 21.15 -26.95 11.04
C GLY A 424 19.96 -26.88 10.07
N ASN A 425 18.75 -26.60 10.56
CA ASN A 425 17.49 -26.59 9.80
C ASN A 425 16.99 -25.15 9.54
N CYS A 426 17.91 -24.20 9.38
CA CYS A 426 17.52 -22.80 9.19
C CYS A 426 16.79 -22.60 7.86
N CYS A 427 15.58 -22.08 7.95
CA CYS A 427 14.82 -21.44 6.87
C CYS A 427 14.30 -22.28 5.69
N MET A 428 14.28 -23.61 5.78
CA MET A 428 13.54 -24.41 4.80
C MET A 428 12.04 -24.60 5.10
N HIS A 429 11.49 -23.93 6.11
CA HIS A 429 10.10 -24.14 6.56
C HIS A 429 9.09 -23.10 6.09
N TYR A 430 9.32 -22.43 4.96
CA TYR A 430 8.26 -21.75 4.23
C TYR A 430 7.73 -22.53 3.02
N SER A 431 7.98 -23.85 3.00
CA SER A 431 7.43 -24.77 2.01
C SER A 431 6.61 -25.85 2.72
N LYS A 432 5.45 -25.48 3.27
CA LYS A 432 4.26 -26.36 3.44
C LYS A 432 3.03 -25.48 3.66
#